data_dbd1191ac7347227d418d4268eb652df
#
_entry.id   dbd1191ac7347227d418d4268eb652df
#
_cell.length_a   1.000
_cell.length_b   1.000
_cell.length_c   1.000
_cell.angle_alpha   90.00
_cell.angle_beta   90.00
_cell.angle_gamma   90.00
#
_symmetry.space_group_name_H-M   'P 1'
#
loop_
_entity.id
_entity.type
_entity.pdbx_description
1 polymer ?
#
loop_
_entity_poly.entity_id
_entity_poly.type
_entity_poly.pdbx_seq_one_letter_code
_entity_poly.pdbx_strand_id
1 'polypeptide(L)'
;WKLEEIYNLKDLFEKWTICFVPILNPDGYEIYENDFFAIRNPIYRQMLRMQEVSCKEFTGNARGIELRKNFPTGYYRRKQIHQQPASENETKALVRLFQDDPGRGLLSFGYAGKRIVYFRQSQAFTANQKSYRMARHLQKCSASDMDKKNFHLEDVEPAGRQGYGSPEQFYTEICHQPAFRIEVPCENEVHAASIEKQIEYREIHTLPLEYIFSL
;
A
#
# COMPACT_ATOMS: atom_id res chain seq x y z
N TRP A 1 12.89 -13.79 1.61
CA TRP A 1 13.51 -14.97 0.97
C TRP A 1 14.58 -14.58 -0.06
N LYS A 2 14.29 -13.67 -1.00
CA LYS A 2 15.30 -13.13 -1.91
C LYS A 2 16.10 -11.97 -1.32
N LEU A 3 15.61 -11.32 -0.31
CA LEU A 3 16.31 -10.26 0.41
C LEU A 3 17.53 -10.82 1.16
N GLU A 4 17.44 -12.05 1.67
CA GLU A 4 18.58 -12.74 2.30
C GLU A 4 19.75 -13.01 1.34
N GLU A 5 19.46 -13.19 0.04
CA GLU A 5 20.49 -13.44 -0.98
C GLU A 5 21.20 -12.15 -1.42
N ILE A 6 20.54 -10.99 -1.29
CA ILE A 6 21.05 -9.72 -1.81
C ILE A 6 21.81 -8.92 -0.75
N TYR A 7 21.41 -9.07 0.52
CA TYR A 7 21.94 -8.27 1.63
C TYR A 7 22.32 -9.15 2.80
N ASN A 8 23.40 -8.78 3.50
CA ASN A 8 23.68 -9.33 4.82
C ASN A 8 22.65 -8.79 5.82
N LEU A 9 21.47 -9.42 5.87
CA LEU A 9 20.35 -8.97 6.70
C LEU A 9 20.66 -9.01 8.20
N LYS A 10 21.73 -9.71 8.61
CA LYS A 10 22.10 -9.81 10.02
C LYS A 10 22.38 -8.43 10.61
N ASP A 11 23.18 -7.63 9.94
CA ASP A 11 23.53 -6.27 10.39
C ASP A 11 22.31 -5.33 10.36
N LEU A 12 21.37 -5.58 9.46
CA LEU A 12 20.13 -4.83 9.37
C LEU A 12 19.23 -5.11 10.57
N PHE A 13 19.00 -6.38 10.91
CA PHE A 13 18.15 -6.80 12.02
C PHE A 13 18.76 -6.50 13.41
N GLU A 14 20.05 -6.28 13.50
CA GLU A 14 20.67 -5.76 14.73
C GLU A 14 20.26 -4.30 15.04
N LYS A 15 19.92 -3.53 14.01
CA LYS A 15 19.60 -2.10 14.10
C LYS A 15 18.13 -1.77 13.92
N TRP A 16 17.39 -2.64 13.26
CA TRP A 16 16.02 -2.39 12.83
C TRP A 16 15.09 -3.54 13.17
N THR A 17 13.92 -3.19 13.68
CA THR A 17 12.77 -4.10 13.75
C THR A 17 11.89 -3.83 12.54
N ILE A 18 11.58 -4.88 11.77
CA ILE A 18 10.74 -4.78 10.59
C ILE A 18 9.46 -5.56 10.85
N CYS A 19 8.34 -4.86 10.85
CA CYS A 19 7.01 -5.46 10.94
C CYS A 19 6.46 -5.69 9.54
N PHE A 20 6.10 -6.93 9.20
CA PHE A 20 5.51 -7.30 7.93
C PHE A 20 4.02 -7.59 8.10
N VAL A 21 3.20 -6.95 7.25
CA VAL A 21 1.79 -7.27 7.06
C VAL A 21 1.63 -7.80 5.64
N PRO A 22 1.77 -9.12 5.41
CA PRO A 22 1.82 -9.69 4.06
C PRO A 22 0.54 -9.46 3.26
N ILE A 23 -0.61 -9.59 3.92
CA ILE A 23 -1.93 -9.44 3.32
C ILE A 23 -2.81 -8.65 4.29
N LEU A 24 -3.11 -7.41 3.93
CA LEU A 24 -4.00 -6.57 4.74
C LEU A 24 -5.47 -6.98 4.58
N ASN A 25 -5.87 -7.45 3.40
CA ASN A 25 -7.23 -7.84 3.05
C ASN A 25 -7.29 -9.34 2.70
N PRO A 26 -7.29 -10.24 3.70
CA PRO A 26 -7.36 -11.68 3.43
C PRO A 26 -8.67 -12.09 2.74
N ASP A 27 -9.79 -11.45 3.08
CA ASP A 27 -11.07 -11.71 2.42
C ASP A 27 -11.00 -11.36 0.93
N GLY A 28 -10.41 -10.21 0.59
CA GLY A 28 -10.24 -9.80 -0.81
C GLY A 28 -9.33 -10.74 -1.58
N TYR A 29 -8.29 -11.27 -0.94
CA TYR A 29 -7.44 -12.29 -1.55
C TYR A 29 -8.22 -13.58 -1.84
N GLU A 30 -9.01 -14.08 -0.89
CA GLU A 30 -9.86 -15.26 -1.06
C GLU A 30 -10.92 -15.05 -2.16
N ILE A 31 -11.51 -13.85 -2.24
CA ILE A 31 -12.47 -13.51 -3.30
C ILE A 31 -11.77 -13.50 -4.66
N TYR A 32 -10.57 -12.95 -4.73
CA TYR A 32 -9.78 -12.93 -5.97
C TYR A 32 -9.48 -14.34 -6.49
N GLU A 33 -9.11 -15.27 -5.61
CA GLU A 33 -8.76 -16.65 -5.98
C GLU A 33 -9.98 -17.55 -6.24
N ASN A 34 -11.03 -17.41 -5.42
CA ASN A 34 -12.13 -18.37 -5.33
C ASN A 34 -13.50 -17.76 -5.70
N ASP A 35 -13.52 -16.55 -6.27
CA ASP A 35 -14.73 -15.79 -6.54
C ASP A 35 -15.53 -15.45 -5.26
N PHE A 36 -16.63 -14.74 -5.39
CA PHE A 36 -17.54 -14.39 -4.29
C PHE A 36 -18.11 -15.60 -3.53
N PHE A 37 -17.91 -16.80 -4.05
CA PHE A 37 -18.23 -18.03 -3.32
C PHE A 37 -17.43 -18.22 -2.04
N ALA A 38 -16.24 -17.61 -1.94
CA ALA A 38 -15.43 -17.59 -0.73
C ALA A 38 -16.14 -16.89 0.45
N ILE A 39 -17.08 -16.01 0.20
CA ILE A 39 -17.83 -15.29 1.23
C ILE A 39 -18.78 -16.22 1.94
N ARG A 40 -18.53 -16.46 3.25
CA ARG A 40 -19.34 -17.37 4.07
C ARG A 40 -20.76 -16.86 4.30
N ASN A 41 -20.91 -15.54 4.53
CA ASN A 41 -22.24 -14.96 4.76
C ASN A 41 -23.02 -14.85 3.43
N PRO A 42 -24.17 -15.56 3.29
CA PRO A 42 -24.92 -15.61 2.03
C PRO A 42 -25.52 -14.25 1.65
N ILE A 43 -25.85 -13.39 2.62
CA ILE A 43 -26.41 -12.06 2.37
C ILE A 43 -25.34 -11.17 1.73
N TYR A 44 -24.14 -11.11 2.31
CA TYR A 44 -23.05 -10.33 1.74
C TYR A 44 -22.62 -10.87 0.38
N ARG A 45 -22.56 -12.18 0.22
CA ARG A 45 -22.29 -12.83 -1.07
C ARG A 45 -23.25 -12.38 -2.14
N GLN A 46 -24.56 -12.41 -1.85
CA GLN A 46 -25.59 -11.99 -2.79
C GLN A 46 -25.49 -10.50 -3.12
N MET A 47 -25.33 -9.64 -2.09
CA MET A 47 -25.20 -8.20 -2.26
C MET A 47 -24.01 -7.84 -3.17
N LEU A 48 -22.86 -8.45 -2.96
CA LEU A 48 -21.66 -8.16 -3.74
C LEU A 48 -21.77 -8.65 -5.18
N ARG A 49 -22.38 -9.81 -5.40
CA ARG A 49 -22.63 -10.31 -6.76
C ARG A 49 -23.62 -9.43 -7.56
N MET A 50 -24.52 -8.75 -6.89
CA MET A 50 -25.44 -7.79 -7.53
C MET A 50 -24.74 -6.51 -8.02
N GLN A 51 -23.51 -6.25 -7.58
CA GLN A 51 -22.76 -5.07 -8.03
C GLN A 51 -22.15 -5.22 -9.43
N GLU A 52 -22.27 -6.40 -10.05
CA GLU A 52 -21.75 -6.72 -11.38
C GLU A 52 -20.24 -6.43 -11.59
N VAL A 53 -19.49 -6.38 -10.48
CA VAL A 53 -18.04 -6.21 -10.48
C VAL A 53 -17.39 -7.58 -10.55
N SER A 54 -16.38 -7.72 -11.39
CA SER A 54 -15.58 -8.94 -11.43
C SER A 54 -14.84 -9.16 -10.10
N CYS A 55 -14.76 -10.41 -9.64
CA CYS A 55 -13.96 -10.75 -8.46
C CYS A 55 -12.49 -10.34 -8.59
N LYS A 56 -11.96 -10.27 -9.82
CA LYS A 56 -10.60 -9.83 -10.14
C LYS A 56 -10.40 -8.31 -10.02
N GLU A 57 -11.47 -7.54 -10.11
CA GLU A 57 -11.47 -6.07 -9.98
C GLU A 57 -11.96 -5.60 -8.60
N PHE A 58 -12.49 -6.53 -7.80
CA PHE A 58 -13.06 -6.23 -6.51
C PHE A 58 -11.97 -5.91 -5.49
N THR A 59 -12.07 -4.77 -4.81
CA THR A 59 -11.06 -4.26 -3.86
C THR A 59 -11.51 -4.27 -2.40
N GLY A 60 -12.76 -4.67 -2.14
CA GLY A 60 -13.34 -4.74 -0.79
C GLY A 60 -12.99 -6.01 -0.02
N ASN A 61 -13.34 -6.04 1.25
CA ASN A 61 -13.40 -7.26 2.06
C ASN A 61 -14.73 -8.00 1.85
N ALA A 62 -14.99 -9.07 2.63
CA ALA A 62 -16.24 -9.85 2.53
C ALA A 62 -17.51 -9.05 2.85
N ARG A 63 -17.40 -7.88 3.44
CA ARG A 63 -18.50 -6.93 3.69
C ARG A 63 -18.64 -5.85 2.62
N GLY A 64 -17.79 -5.86 1.59
CA GLY A 64 -17.76 -4.86 0.54
C GLY A 64 -17.03 -3.58 0.93
N ILE A 65 -16.28 -3.58 2.03
CA ILE A 65 -15.57 -2.41 2.52
C ILE A 65 -14.15 -2.36 1.97
N GLU A 66 -13.83 -1.26 1.28
CA GLU A 66 -12.46 -1.01 0.82
C GLU A 66 -11.60 -0.53 1.99
N LEU A 67 -10.72 -1.40 2.51
CA LEU A 67 -9.94 -1.14 3.73
C LEU A 67 -9.07 0.11 3.62
N ARG A 68 -8.57 0.42 2.42
CA ARG A 68 -7.76 1.61 2.18
C ARG A 68 -8.52 2.93 2.28
N LYS A 69 -9.82 2.89 2.38
CA LYS A 69 -10.70 4.04 2.58
C LYS A 69 -11.37 4.04 3.95
N ASN A 70 -11.01 3.07 4.80
CA ASN A 70 -11.68 2.84 6.08
C ASN A 70 -10.92 3.44 7.29
N PHE A 71 -9.73 4.00 7.11
CA PHE A 71 -8.96 4.59 8.21
C PHE A 71 -9.59 5.90 8.72
N PRO A 72 -9.48 6.19 10.04
CA PRO A 72 -10.13 7.34 10.68
C PRO A 72 -9.39 8.65 10.46
N THR A 73 -8.99 8.93 9.22
CA THR A 73 -8.32 10.16 8.82
C THR A 73 -8.91 10.69 7.52
N GLY A 74 -8.95 12.01 7.36
CA GLY A 74 -9.58 12.65 6.19
C GLY A 74 -11.08 12.34 6.02
N TYR A 75 -11.64 11.56 6.92
CA TYR A 75 -13.01 11.03 6.83
C TYR A 75 -14.08 12.13 6.84
N TYR A 76 -13.86 13.16 7.63
CA TYR A 76 -14.82 14.28 7.77
C TYR A 76 -15.03 15.10 6.51
N ARG A 77 -14.18 14.96 5.51
CA ARG A 77 -14.32 15.64 4.22
C ARG A 77 -15.24 14.90 3.24
N ARG A 78 -15.66 13.67 3.56
CA ARG A 78 -16.57 12.88 2.72
C ARG A 78 -18.01 13.05 3.16
N LYS A 79 -18.78 13.84 2.44
CA LYS A 79 -20.22 14.04 2.72
C LYS A 79 -21.13 12.84 2.41
N GLN A 80 -20.62 11.72 1.89
CA GLN A 80 -21.47 10.68 1.28
C GLN A 80 -21.20 9.25 1.73
N ILE A 81 -20.43 8.99 2.77
CA ILE A 81 -20.13 7.62 3.17
C ILE A 81 -20.91 7.27 4.43
N HIS A 82 -21.90 6.37 4.29
CA HIS A 82 -22.65 5.77 5.38
C HIS A 82 -21.84 4.78 6.25
N GLN A 83 -20.54 4.67 6.02
CA GLN A 83 -19.66 3.75 6.73
C GLN A 83 -18.90 4.48 7.83
N GLN A 84 -18.91 3.92 9.03
CA GLN A 84 -18.09 4.45 10.12
C GLN A 84 -16.59 4.22 9.84
N PRO A 85 -15.72 5.19 10.16
CA PRO A 85 -14.29 5.00 10.08
C PRO A 85 -13.86 3.87 11.02
N ALA A 86 -12.84 3.11 10.60
CA ALA A 86 -12.35 1.95 11.33
C ALA A 86 -13.45 0.95 11.72
N SER A 87 -14.42 0.73 10.83
CA SER A 87 -15.48 -0.27 11.05
C SER A 87 -14.92 -1.70 10.98
N GLU A 88 -13.89 -1.92 10.18
CA GLU A 88 -13.35 -3.25 9.89
C GLU A 88 -12.28 -3.67 10.89
N ASN A 89 -12.21 -4.97 11.17
CA ASN A 89 -11.26 -5.51 12.14
C ASN A 89 -9.83 -5.38 11.67
N GLU A 90 -9.58 -5.52 10.38
CA GLU A 90 -8.28 -5.36 9.74
C GLU A 90 -7.78 -3.92 9.92
N THR A 91 -8.66 -2.94 9.70
CA THR A 91 -8.34 -1.53 9.93
C THR A 91 -8.06 -1.26 11.40
N LYS A 92 -8.88 -1.79 12.32
CA LYS A 92 -8.67 -1.65 13.76
C LYS A 92 -7.34 -2.24 14.21
N ALA A 93 -6.99 -3.42 13.67
CA ALA A 93 -5.73 -4.08 14.00
C ALA A 93 -4.53 -3.22 13.58
N LEU A 94 -4.58 -2.66 12.37
CA LEU A 94 -3.49 -1.83 11.87
C LEU A 94 -3.42 -0.47 12.59
N VAL A 95 -4.57 0.12 12.93
CA VAL A 95 -4.64 1.34 13.75
C VAL A 95 -3.98 1.10 15.12
N ARG A 96 -4.28 -0.01 15.78
CA ARG A 96 -3.63 -0.36 17.06
C ARG A 96 -2.13 -0.56 16.89
N LEU A 97 -1.70 -1.30 15.87
CA LEU A 97 -0.29 -1.51 15.59
C LEU A 97 0.45 -0.16 15.46
N PHE A 98 -0.10 0.79 14.72
CA PHE A 98 0.51 2.11 14.54
C PHE A 98 0.51 2.96 15.82
N GLN A 99 -0.45 2.75 16.72
CA GLN A 99 -0.52 3.46 18.00
C GLN A 99 0.42 2.85 19.05
N ASP A 100 0.52 1.53 19.09
CA ASP A 100 1.31 0.79 20.09
C ASP A 100 2.80 0.78 19.73
N ASP A 101 3.11 0.64 18.44
CA ASP A 101 4.49 0.66 17.92
C ASP A 101 4.53 1.43 16.59
N PRO A 102 4.61 2.76 16.65
CA PRO A 102 4.55 3.59 15.44
C PRO A 102 5.74 3.39 14.49
N GLY A 103 6.86 2.85 14.96
CA GLY A 103 8.05 2.69 14.15
C GLY A 103 8.62 4.02 13.63
N ARG A 104 9.48 3.97 12.62
CA ARG A 104 10.14 5.15 12.02
C ARG A 104 9.67 5.47 10.61
N GLY A 105 8.87 4.61 10.00
CA GLY A 105 8.33 4.80 8.67
C GLY A 105 7.38 3.68 8.26
N LEU A 106 6.53 3.95 7.29
CA LEU A 106 5.60 3.01 6.68
C LEU A 106 5.86 2.91 5.18
N LEU A 107 6.01 1.68 4.69
CA LEU A 107 6.04 1.39 3.27
C LEU A 107 4.89 0.45 2.92
N SER A 108 4.02 0.86 2.02
CA SER A 108 2.94 0.04 1.51
C SER A 108 3.09 -0.23 0.02
N PHE A 109 2.54 -1.35 -0.43
CA PHE A 109 2.51 -1.72 -1.84
C PHE A 109 1.07 -1.78 -2.35
N GLY A 110 0.88 -1.44 -3.61
CA GLY A 110 -0.41 -1.50 -4.28
C GLY A 110 -0.25 -1.66 -5.78
N TYR A 111 -1.38 -1.84 -6.46
CA TYR A 111 -1.46 -2.00 -7.92
C TYR A 111 -2.23 -0.81 -8.48
N ALA A 112 -1.60 0.06 -9.23
CA ALA A 112 -2.27 1.11 -9.99
C ALA A 112 -1.35 1.82 -11.00
N GLY A 113 -0.22 1.24 -11.33
CA GLY A 113 0.76 1.83 -12.22
C GLY A 113 2.15 1.93 -11.59
N LYS A 114 3.11 2.48 -12.28
CA LYS A 114 4.50 2.58 -11.81
C LYS A 114 4.70 3.93 -11.08
N ARG A 115 4.29 4.00 -9.79
CA ARG A 115 4.27 5.26 -9.04
C ARG A 115 4.82 5.11 -7.62
N ILE A 116 5.43 6.19 -7.12
CA ILE A 116 5.81 6.37 -5.71
C ILE A 116 5.00 7.56 -5.18
N VAL A 117 4.04 7.29 -4.32
CA VAL A 117 3.21 8.32 -3.67
C VAL A 117 3.82 8.66 -2.32
N TYR A 118 4.29 9.88 -2.15
CA TYR A 118 5.05 10.31 -0.97
C TYR A 118 4.48 11.54 -0.27
N PHE A 119 3.79 12.40 -1.01
CA PHE A 119 3.27 13.66 -0.49
C PHE A 119 1.96 13.47 0.28
N ARG A 120 1.81 14.20 1.38
CA ARG A 120 0.58 14.26 2.16
C ARG A 120 0.22 15.72 2.45
N GLN A 121 -0.99 16.11 2.09
CA GLN A 121 -1.46 17.49 2.31
C GLN A 121 -1.54 17.87 3.79
N SER A 122 -1.72 16.90 4.67
CA SER A 122 -1.79 17.11 6.11
C SER A 122 -0.44 17.39 6.78
N GLN A 123 0.67 17.10 6.07
CA GLN A 123 2.02 17.29 6.61
C GLN A 123 2.54 18.72 6.40
N ALA A 124 3.44 19.13 7.31
CA ALA A 124 4.20 20.36 7.16
C ALA A 124 5.10 20.31 5.89
N PHE A 125 5.34 21.48 5.30
CA PHE A 125 6.18 21.59 4.11
C PHE A 125 7.58 20.95 4.26
N THR A 126 8.21 21.12 5.42
CA THR A 126 9.54 20.54 5.71
C THR A 126 9.53 19.02 5.72
N ALA A 127 8.46 18.41 6.25
CA ALA A 127 8.28 16.95 6.24
C ALA A 127 8.06 16.43 4.81
N ASN A 128 7.23 17.10 4.03
CA ASN A 128 7.03 16.76 2.62
C ASN A 128 8.30 16.95 1.79
N GLN A 129 9.13 17.96 2.10
CA GLN A 129 10.41 18.14 1.45
C GLN A 129 11.41 17.01 1.78
N LYS A 130 11.44 16.54 3.03
CA LYS A 130 12.21 15.33 3.41
C LYS A 130 11.70 14.12 2.63
N SER A 131 10.40 13.90 2.63
CA SER A 131 9.76 12.81 1.89
C SER A 131 10.07 12.86 0.38
N TYR A 132 10.08 14.05 -0.22
CA TYR A 132 10.48 14.21 -1.63
C TYR A 132 11.91 13.73 -1.90
N ARG A 133 12.87 14.08 -1.04
CA ARG A 133 14.27 13.63 -1.20
C ARG A 133 14.37 12.11 -1.12
N MET A 134 13.66 11.50 -0.18
CA MET A 134 13.57 10.04 -0.04
C MET A 134 12.93 9.40 -1.28
N ALA A 135 11.81 9.93 -1.77
CA ALA A 135 11.15 9.44 -2.97
C ALA A 135 12.04 9.52 -4.22
N ARG A 136 12.81 10.61 -4.35
CA ARG A 136 13.81 10.75 -5.43
C ARG A 136 14.94 9.73 -5.33
N HIS A 137 15.36 9.38 -4.11
CA HIS A 137 16.33 8.31 -3.89
C HIS A 137 15.76 6.96 -4.34
N LEU A 138 14.57 6.60 -3.88
CA LEU A 138 13.89 5.37 -4.28
C LEU A 138 13.69 5.28 -5.81
N GLN A 139 13.29 6.39 -6.43
CA GLN A 139 13.14 6.46 -7.88
C GLN A 139 14.45 6.14 -8.62
N LYS A 140 15.58 6.64 -8.11
CA LYS A 140 16.89 6.36 -8.71
C LYS A 140 17.31 4.90 -8.51
N CYS A 141 17.05 4.32 -7.33
CA CYS A 141 17.38 2.93 -7.02
C CYS A 141 16.52 1.94 -7.80
N SER A 142 15.32 2.35 -8.21
CA SER A 142 14.42 1.53 -9.02
C SER A 142 14.64 1.67 -10.54
N ALA A 143 15.55 2.55 -10.97
CA ALA A 143 15.84 2.73 -12.38
C ALA A 143 16.71 1.59 -12.90
N SER A 144 16.15 0.78 -13.80
CA SER A 144 16.95 -0.14 -14.62
C SER A 144 17.67 0.64 -15.72
N ASP A 145 18.93 0.28 -15.97
CA ASP A 145 19.69 0.83 -17.10
C ASP A 145 19.07 0.49 -18.47
N MET A 146 18.19 -0.52 -18.50
CA MET A 146 17.58 -1.00 -19.74
C MET A 146 16.22 -0.40 -20.05
N ASP A 147 15.49 0.14 -19.07
CA ASP A 147 14.13 0.61 -19.29
C ASP A 147 13.97 2.07 -18.84
N LYS A 148 13.70 2.96 -19.80
CA LYS A 148 13.48 4.39 -19.56
C LYS A 148 12.20 4.74 -18.80
N LYS A 149 11.45 3.74 -18.33
CA LYS A 149 10.19 3.93 -17.58
C LYS A 149 10.44 3.88 -16.08
N ASN A 150 11.05 4.91 -15.54
CA ASN A 150 11.20 5.07 -14.10
C ASN A 150 9.84 5.18 -13.39
N PHE A 151 9.81 4.86 -12.09
CA PHE A 151 8.65 5.17 -11.27
C PHE A 151 8.31 6.66 -11.36
N HIS A 152 7.05 6.96 -11.58
CA HIS A 152 6.55 8.33 -11.54
C HIS A 152 6.41 8.77 -10.09
N LEU A 153 6.95 9.95 -9.76
CA LEU A 153 6.73 10.55 -8.45
C LEU A 153 5.39 11.27 -8.45
N GLU A 154 4.49 10.86 -7.58
CA GLU A 154 3.22 11.53 -7.39
C GLU A 154 3.33 12.44 -6.18
N ASP A 155 3.36 13.75 -6.45
CA ASP A 155 3.59 14.79 -5.45
C ASP A 155 2.33 15.19 -4.68
N VAL A 156 1.17 14.78 -5.15
CA VAL A 156 -0.10 15.03 -4.46
C VAL A 156 -0.92 13.75 -4.44
N GLU A 157 -1.26 13.29 -3.25
CA GLU A 157 -2.35 12.34 -3.11
C GLU A 157 -3.61 13.05 -3.63
N PRO A 158 -4.25 12.56 -4.74
CA PRO A 158 -5.25 13.36 -5.44
C PRO A 158 -6.39 13.74 -4.50
N ALA A 159 -6.41 15.01 -4.14
CA ALA A 159 -7.44 15.58 -3.30
C ALA A 159 -8.80 15.37 -3.96
N GLY A 160 -9.62 14.53 -3.39
CA GLY A 160 -10.99 14.31 -3.81
C GLY A 160 -11.26 13.04 -4.60
N ARG A 161 -10.28 12.28 -5.06
CA ARG A 161 -10.57 11.02 -5.76
C ARG A 161 -10.42 9.76 -4.93
N GLN A 162 -9.41 9.59 -4.09
CA GLN A 162 -9.22 8.31 -3.38
C GLN A 162 -8.33 8.35 -2.12
N GLY A 163 -7.76 9.47 -1.72
CA GLY A 163 -6.70 9.52 -0.71
C GLY A 163 -7.16 9.58 0.75
N TYR A 164 -8.44 9.82 1.00
CA TYR A 164 -8.91 9.99 2.36
C TYR A 164 -9.21 8.65 3.01
N GLY A 165 -8.68 8.46 4.21
CA GLY A 165 -8.86 7.25 4.99
C GLY A 165 -7.86 6.15 4.63
N SER A 166 -6.73 6.48 3.98
CA SER A 166 -5.67 5.52 3.71
C SER A 166 -4.80 5.23 4.94
N PRO A 167 -4.17 4.04 5.01
CA PRO A 167 -3.25 3.72 6.09
C PRO A 167 -2.06 4.67 6.13
N GLU A 168 -1.54 5.07 4.97
CA GLU A 168 -0.40 5.97 4.86
C GLU A 168 -0.73 7.37 5.38
N GLN A 169 -1.94 7.87 5.07
CA GLN A 169 -2.39 9.16 5.59
C GLN A 169 -2.59 9.11 7.09
N PHE A 170 -3.26 8.08 7.60
CA PHE A 170 -3.45 7.90 9.03
C PHE A 170 -2.12 7.82 9.76
N TYR A 171 -1.17 7.03 9.24
CA TYR A 171 0.14 6.87 9.84
C TYR A 171 0.90 8.19 9.91
N THR A 172 0.93 8.98 8.85
CA THR A 172 1.61 10.29 8.86
C THR A 172 0.95 11.29 9.78
N GLU A 173 -0.38 11.29 9.89
CA GLU A 173 -1.11 12.20 10.77
C GLU A 173 -0.93 11.87 12.27
N ILE A 174 -0.84 10.61 12.62
CA ILE A 174 -0.77 10.15 14.01
C ILE A 174 0.69 9.92 14.47
N CYS A 175 1.50 9.27 13.64
CA CYS A 175 2.87 8.93 14.00
C CYS A 175 3.87 10.03 13.63
N HIS A 176 3.48 10.98 12.79
CA HIS A 176 4.34 12.06 12.27
C HIS A 176 5.62 11.56 11.60
N GLN A 177 5.57 10.36 11.04
CA GLN A 177 6.67 9.69 10.34
C GLN A 177 6.36 9.58 8.85
N PRO A 178 7.38 9.42 7.99
CA PRO A 178 7.17 9.28 6.55
C PRO A 178 6.42 7.99 6.24
N ALA A 179 5.46 8.10 5.32
CA ALA A 179 4.75 6.96 4.77
C ALA A 179 4.72 7.03 3.25
N PHE A 180 5.18 5.98 2.60
CA PHE A 180 5.19 5.86 1.15
C PHE A 180 4.29 4.74 0.68
N ARG A 181 3.74 4.95 -0.50
CA ARG A 181 3.06 3.90 -1.23
C ARG A 181 3.76 3.71 -2.57
N ILE A 182 4.19 2.49 -2.81
CA ILE A 182 4.73 2.06 -4.09
C ILE A 182 3.62 1.33 -4.85
N GLU A 183 3.23 1.87 -5.97
CA GLU A 183 2.26 1.25 -6.87
C GLU A 183 3.01 0.58 -8.01
N VAL A 184 2.85 -0.74 -8.08
CA VAL A 184 3.45 -1.55 -9.14
C VAL A 184 2.47 -1.74 -10.30
N PRO A 185 2.95 -1.93 -11.52
CA PRO A 185 2.08 -2.21 -12.65
C PRO A 185 1.22 -3.44 -12.39
N CYS A 186 -0.08 -3.33 -12.67
CA CYS A 186 -1.00 -4.45 -12.73
C CYS A 186 -1.09 -4.86 -14.20
N GLU A 187 -0.45 -5.93 -14.57
CA GLU A 187 -0.71 -6.56 -15.85
C GLU A 187 -1.77 -7.64 -15.66
N ASN A 188 -2.91 -7.47 -16.32
CA ASN A 188 -4.02 -8.43 -16.34
C ASN A 188 -3.66 -9.77 -16.99
N GLU A 189 -2.42 -9.97 -17.39
CA GLU A 189 -1.97 -11.20 -18.01
C GLU A 189 -0.94 -11.91 -17.15
N VAL A 190 -1.39 -13.00 -16.60
CA VAL A 190 -0.60 -14.01 -15.88
C VAL A 190 0.32 -14.75 -16.85
N HIS A 191 1.30 -14.04 -17.39
CA HIS A 191 2.43 -14.68 -18.03
C HIS A 191 3.72 -14.25 -17.31
N ALA A 192 3.85 -14.74 -16.07
CA ALA A 192 5.01 -14.54 -15.20
C ALA A 192 6.33 -15.13 -15.76
N ALA A 193 6.39 -15.49 -17.03
CA ALA A 193 7.50 -16.20 -17.64
C ALA A 193 8.47 -15.32 -18.44
N SER A 194 8.18 -14.02 -18.64
CA SER A 194 9.14 -13.18 -19.37
C SER A 194 10.31 -12.75 -18.47
N ILE A 195 11.50 -12.79 -19.02
CA ILE A 195 12.74 -12.32 -18.35
C ILE A 195 12.58 -10.86 -17.89
N GLU A 196 11.86 -10.04 -18.65
CA GLU A 196 11.57 -8.64 -18.35
C GLU A 196 10.78 -8.48 -17.05
N LYS A 197 9.76 -9.30 -16.79
CA LYS A 197 8.99 -9.30 -15.54
C LYS A 197 9.85 -9.70 -14.34
N GLN A 198 10.75 -10.66 -14.51
CA GLN A 198 11.66 -11.06 -13.44
C GLN A 198 12.64 -9.93 -13.07
N ILE A 199 13.10 -9.15 -14.05
CA ILE A 199 13.94 -7.98 -13.83
C ILE A 199 13.14 -6.90 -13.08
N GLU A 200 11.94 -6.60 -13.53
CA GLU A 200 11.06 -5.61 -12.89
C GLU A 200 10.75 -5.97 -11.42
N TYR A 201 10.46 -7.24 -11.13
CA TYR A 201 10.31 -7.71 -9.75
C TYR A 201 11.59 -7.59 -8.92
N ARG A 202 12.77 -7.82 -9.52
CA ARG A 202 14.06 -7.63 -8.83
C ARG A 202 14.29 -6.18 -8.42
N GLU A 203 13.96 -5.24 -9.26
CA GLU A 203 14.09 -3.80 -8.99
C GLU A 203 13.18 -3.37 -7.83
N ILE A 204 11.95 -3.86 -7.79
CA ILE A 204 11.01 -3.58 -6.71
C ILE A 204 11.47 -4.18 -5.37
N HIS A 205 12.14 -5.32 -5.36
CA HIS A 205 12.59 -5.98 -4.14
C HIS A 205 13.67 -5.22 -3.37
N THR A 206 14.41 -4.33 -4.02
CA THR A 206 15.41 -3.50 -3.35
C THR A 206 14.81 -2.30 -2.64
N LEU A 207 13.64 -1.83 -3.07
CA LEU A 207 13.01 -0.61 -2.58
C LEU A 207 12.74 -0.60 -1.06
N PRO A 208 12.31 -1.69 -0.39
CA PRO A 208 12.13 -1.69 1.05
C PRO A 208 13.42 -1.38 1.81
N LEU A 209 14.54 -1.91 1.37
CA LEU A 209 15.83 -1.68 2.01
C LEU A 209 16.34 -0.28 1.76
N GLU A 210 16.25 0.21 0.54
CA GLU A 210 16.57 1.58 0.20
C GLU A 210 15.70 2.59 0.96
N TYR A 211 14.44 2.24 1.22
CA TYR A 211 13.57 3.03 2.08
C TYR A 211 14.09 3.07 3.51
N ILE A 212 14.43 1.92 4.10
CA ILE A 212 14.98 1.84 5.46
C ILE A 212 16.27 2.66 5.58
N PHE A 213 17.17 2.57 4.61
CA PHE A 213 18.42 3.32 4.61
C PHE A 213 18.23 4.83 4.43
N SER A 214 17.09 5.26 3.90
CA SER A 214 16.73 6.67 3.73
C SER A 214 16.05 7.31 4.95
N LEU A 215 15.57 6.51 5.91
CA LEU A 215 14.93 6.97 7.15
C LEU A 215 15.93 7.60 8.11
#